data_8fca703ea915f590255d795102712190
#
_entry.id   8fca703ea915f590255d795102712190
#
_cell.length_a   1.000
_cell.length_b   1.000
_cell.length_c   1.000
_cell.angle_alpha   90.00
_cell.angle_beta   90.00
_cell.angle_gamma   90.00
#
_symmetry.space_group_name_H-M   'P 1'
#
loop_
_entity.id
_entity.type
_entity.pdbx_description
1 polymer ?
#
loop_
_entity_poly.entity_id
_entity_poly.type
_entity_poly.pdbx_seq_one_letter_code
_entity_poly.pdbx_strand_id
1 'polypeptide(L)'
;MILEATGLSKEFARARGGKRVFTAVHPLDIGLDEGQLTVISGHSGSGKSTLLTMLAGILTPTAGHVRVEGTDLYSLRDEERSRLRNARIGLVPQGNTALRALTVLDNVLLPSVLYSRDEAPAARGRELLTTVGLADLAEAKPTELSGGELRRMAIARALLMEPPIVLADEPTAGLDSANATAVLTLLRDAANAGAAVLVVSHETEARHFADRSYTMEDGHLRDQ
;
A
#
# COMPACT_ATOMS: atom_id res chain seq x y z
N MET A 1 -14.57 6.34 9.58
CA MET A 1 -13.15 6.01 9.32
C MET A 1 -12.92 4.54 9.60
N ILE A 2 -12.32 3.82 8.66
CA ILE A 2 -11.95 2.40 8.81
C ILE A 2 -10.51 2.24 9.31
N LEU A 3 -9.62 3.20 8.95
CA LEU A 3 -8.28 3.33 9.48
C LEU A 3 -8.12 4.73 10.09
N GLU A 4 -7.56 4.80 11.29
CA GLU A 4 -7.35 6.04 12.02
C GLU A 4 -5.95 6.04 12.64
N ALA A 5 -5.19 7.09 12.41
CA ALA A 5 -3.91 7.34 13.06
C ALA A 5 -3.99 8.63 13.87
N THR A 6 -3.51 8.58 15.12
CA THR A 6 -3.55 9.71 16.05
C THR A 6 -2.20 9.94 16.70
N GLY A 7 -1.67 11.16 16.61
CA GLY A 7 -0.37 11.56 17.14
C GLY A 7 0.80 10.75 16.56
N LEU A 8 0.63 10.20 15.35
CA LEU A 8 1.56 9.25 14.76
C LEU A 8 2.87 9.93 14.38
N SER A 9 4.00 9.41 14.88
CA SER A 9 5.32 9.97 14.58
C SER A 9 6.40 8.91 14.47
N LYS A 10 7.49 9.25 13.74
CA LYS A 10 8.64 8.36 13.58
C LYS A 10 9.97 9.10 13.61
N GLU A 11 10.81 8.63 14.51
CA GLU A 11 12.20 9.06 14.65
C GLU A 11 13.14 7.87 14.37
N PHE A 12 14.27 8.16 13.74
CA PHE A 12 15.32 7.20 13.51
C PHE A 12 16.63 7.69 14.12
N ALA A 13 17.38 6.79 14.77
CA ALA A 13 18.72 7.07 15.25
C ALA A 13 19.73 7.05 14.08
N ARG A 14 20.53 8.10 13.90
CA ARG A 14 21.66 8.08 12.95
C ARG A 14 22.91 7.58 13.64
N ALA A 15 23.49 6.48 13.12
CA ALA A 15 24.64 5.79 13.71
C ALA A 15 26.00 6.50 13.51
N ARG A 16 26.10 7.56 12.69
CA ARG A 16 27.37 8.28 12.44
C ARG A 16 27.36 9.66 13.07
N GLY A 17 28.30 9.92 14.00
CA GLY A 17 28.63 11.27 14.47
C GLY A 17 27.85 11.80 15.67
N GLY A 18 27.56 10.97 16.68
CA GLY A 18 26.84 11.37 17.89
C GLY A 18 25.34 11.09 17.80
N LYS A 19 24.63 11.18 18.92
CA LYS A 19 23.15 10.97 19.05
C LYS A 19 22.38 12.03 18.24
N ARG A 20 22.37 11.93 16.91
CA ARG A 20 21.45 12.72 16.08
C ARG A 20 20.24 11.86 15.74
N VAL A 21 19.10 12.22 16.32
CA VAL A 21 17.78 11.69 15.93
C VAL A 21 17.36 12.45 14.68
N PHE A 22 16.83 11.71 13.70
CA PHE A 22 16.19 12.25 12.51
C PHE A 22 14.69 11.96 12.60
N THR A 23 13.87 12.98 12.60
CA THR A 23 12.42 12.84 12.57
C THR A 23 11.97 12.69 11.13
N ALA A 24 11.50 11.49 10.77
CA ALA A 24 11.01 11.20 9.42
C ALA A 24 9.52 11.54 9.26
N VAL A 25 8.74 11.47 10.37
CA VAL A 25 7.34 11.85 10.43
C VAL A 25 7.12 12.57 11.73
N HIS A 26 6.75 13.84 11.66
CA HIS A 26 6.32 14.64 12.81
C HIS A 26 4.93 14.22 13.27
N PRO A 27 4.55 14.44 14.55
CA PRO A 27 3.24 14.05 15.05
C PRO A 27 2.12 14.55 14.12
N LEU A 28 1.29 13.61 13.65
CA LEU A 28 0.17 13.90 12.76
C LEU A 28 -1.01 12.98 13.05
N ASP A 29 -2.18 13.44 12.61
CA ASP A 29 -3.43 12.69 12.61
C ASP A 29 -3.87 12.49 11.15
N ILE A 30 -4.35 11.30 10.82
CA ILE A 30 -4.95 11.01 9.51
C ILE A 30 -5.98 9.89 9.64
N GLY A 31 -7.09 10.02 8.91
CA GLY A 31 -8.12 8.98 8.81
C GLY A 31 -8.42 8.64 7.38
N LEU A 32 -8.70 7.36 7.12
CA LEU A 32 -9.17 6.85 5.84
C LEU A 32 -10.61 6.39 5.96
N ASP A 33 -11.46 6.85 5.05
CA ASP A 33 -12.88 6.50 5.00
C ASP A 33 -13.15 5.50 3.88
N GLU A 34 -14.09 4.59 4.12
CA GLU A 34 -14.56 3.64 3.12
C GLU A 34 -15.11 4.37 1.89
N GLY A 35 -14.86 3.81 0.71
CA GLY A 35 -15.30 4.38 -0.55
C GLY A 35 -14.51 5.62 -1.03
N GLN A 36 -13.45 6.00 -0.33
CA GLN A 36 -12.64 7.17 -0.67
C GLN A 36 -11.23 6.80 -1.13
N LEU A 37 -10.74 7.53 -2.12
CA LEU A 37 -9.35 7.54 -2.52
C LEU A 37 -8.66 8.79 -1.98
N THR A 38 -7.71 8.60 -1.08
CA THR A 38 -6.87 9.65 -0.51
C THR A 38 -5.50 9.65 -1.17
N VAL A 39 -4.97 10.81 -1.54
CA VAL A 39 -3.62 10.95 -2.10
C VAL A 39 -2.75 11.78 -1.17
N ILE A 40 -1.57 11.28 -0.85
CA ILE A 40 -0.51 12.07 -0.20
C ILE A 40 0.61 12.28 -1.21
N SER A 41 0.82 13.53 -1.59
CA SER A 41 1.92 13.93 -2.48
C SER A 41 3.07 14.53 -1.70
N GLY A 42 4.23 14.63 -2.34
CA GLY A 42 5.42 15.28 -1.77
C GLY A 42 6.70 14.78 -2.42
N HIS A 43 7.79 15.51 -2.24
CA HIS A 43 9.10 15.14 -2.82
C HIS A 43 9.66 13.83 -2.22
N SER A 44 10.64 13.23 -2.89
CA SER A 44 11.37 12.07 -2.36
C SER A 44 12.02 12.41 -1.02
N GLY A 45 11.90 11.50 -0.04
CA GLY A 45 12.42 11.70 1.31
C GLY A 45 11.53 12.53 2.24
N SER A 46 10.34 12.98 1.82
CA SER A 46 9.43 13.75 2.68
C SER A 46 8.75 12.95 3.81
N GLY A 47 8.91 11.61 3.83
CA GLY A 47 8.35 10.74 4.89
C GLY A 47 7.14 9.89 4.47
N LYS A 48 6.64 10.00 3.23
CA LYS A 48 5.42 9.30 2.74
C LYS A 48 5.45 7.79 2.93
N SER A 49 6.52 7.12 2.45
CA SER A 49 6.67 5.66 2.59
C SER A 49 6.81 5.24 4.06
N THR A 50 7.43 6.09 4.89
CA THR A 50 7.51 5.88 6.35
C THR A 50 6.12 5.92 6.97
N LEU A 51 5.33 6.93 6.63
CA LEU A 51 3.94 7.04 7.07
C LEU A 51 3.13 5.82 6.62
N LEU A 52 3.16 5.50 5.32
CA LEU A 52 2.41 4.37 4.76
C LEU A 52 2.78 3.04 5.44
N THR A 53 4.06 2.77 5.69
CA THR A 53 4.49 1.53 6.35
C THR A 53 4.10 1.47 7.83
N MET A 54 3.96 2.61 8.51
CA MET A 54 3.35 2.67 9.84
C MET A 54 1.85 2.38 9.78
N LEU A 55 1.11 2.99 8.86
CA LEU A 55 -0.32 2.72 8.66
C LEU A 55 -0.58 1.25 8.30
N ALA A 56 0.34 0.62 7.56
CA ALA A 56 0.28 -0.80 7.23
C ALA A 56 0.63 -1.76 8.40
N GLY A 57 1.00 -1.26 9.58
CA GLY A 57 1.39 -2.10 10.71
C GLY A 57 2.73 -2.84 10.50
N ILE A 58 3.61 -2.34 9.62
CA ILE A 58 4.92 -2.93 9.32
C ILE A 58 6.01 -2.25 10.14
N LEU A 59 6.01 -0.92 10.14
CA LEU A 59 7.00 -0.11 10.86
C LEU A 59 6.40 0.42 12.15
N THR A 60 6.92 -0.01 13.29
CA THR A 60 6.45 0.48 14.60
C THR A 60 6.74 1.99 14.73
N PRO A 61 5.74 2.81 15.05
CA PRO A 61 5.91 4.24 15.28
C PRO A 61 6.77 4.50 16.53
N THR A 62 7.32 5.72 16.64
CA THR A 62 7.98 6.18 17.86
C THR A 62 6.96 6.62 18.91
N ALA A 63 5.85 7.24 18.44
CA ALA A 63 4.71 7.59 19.28
C ALA A 63 3.43 7.60 18.44
N GLY A 64 2.28 7.65 19.12
CA GLY A 64 0.95 7.63 18.51
C GLY A 64 0.40 6.22 18.30
N HIS A 65 -0.78 6.16 17.70
CA HIS A 65 -1.56 4.93 17.53
C HIS A 65 -2.06 4.81 16.08
N VAL A 66 -2.20 3.58 15.61
CA VAL A 66 -2.90 3.26 14.36
C VAL A 66 -3.99 2.25 14.67
N ARG A 67 -5.24 2.61 14.41
CA ARG A 67 -6.40 1.73 14.60
C ARG A 67 -6.99 1.32 13.25
N VAL A 68 -7.24 0.04 13.12
CA VAL A 68 -8.01 -0.54 12.01
C VAL A 68 -9.29 -1.12 12.58
N GLU A 69 -10.43 -0.63 12.14
CA GLU A 69 -11.75 -1.00 12.68
C GLU A 69 -11.78 -0.94 14.22
N GLY A 70 -11.20 0.11 14.81
CA GLY A 70 -11.10 0.32 16.25
C GLY A 70 -10.00 -0.48 16.97
N THR A 71 -9.35 -1.46 16.33
CA THR A 71 -8.27 -2.25 16.91
C THR A 71 -6.93 -1.55 16.73
N ASP A 72 -6.22 -1.25 17.82
CA ASP A 72 -4.88 -0.67 17.77
C ASP A 72 -3.86 -1.72 17.29
N LEU A 73 -3.26 -1.48 16.12
CA LEU A 73 -2.32 -2.41 15.48
C LEU A 73 -1.09 -2.71 16.35
N TYR A 74 -0.60 -1.72 17.07
CA TYR A 74 0.65 -1.83 17.81
C TYR A 74 0.48 -2.31 19.25
N SER A 75 -0.77 -2.50 19.70
CA SER A 75 -1.08 -3.24 20.94
C SER A 75 -1.11 -4.76 20.72
N LEU A 76 -1.23 -5.20 19.45
CA LEU A 76 -1.29 -6.60 19.09
C LEU A 76 0.11 -7.25 19.08
N ARG A 77 0.17 -8.54 19.43
CA ARG A 77 1.36 -9.37 19.18
C ARG A 77 1.64 -9.45 17.67
N ASP A 78 2.87 -9.71 17.31
CA ASP A 78 3.32 -9.67 15.90
C ASP A 78 2.52 -10.61 14.98
N GLU A 79 2.20 -11.80 15.46
CA GLU A 79 1.38 -12.76 14.73
C GLU A 79 -0.06 -12.26 14.50
N GLU A 80 -0.70 -11.70 15.53
CA GLU A 80 -2.06 -11.16 15.46
C GLU A 80 -2.11 -9.96 14.51
N ARG A 81 -1.13 -9.06 14.63
CA ARG A 81 -0.97 -7.91 13.72
C ARG A 81 -0.76 -8.35 12.28
N SER A 82 0.05 -9.39 12.04
CA SER A 82 0.29 -9.95 10.70
C SER A 82 -0.98 -10.56 10.10
N ARG A 83 -1.77 -11.27 10.90
CA ARG A 83 -3.07 -11.82 10.46
C ARG A 83 -4.07 -10.71 10.12
N LEU A 84 -4.18 -9.69 11.00
CA LEU A 84 -5.07 -8.55 10.75
C LEU A 84 -4.66 -7.82 9.47
N ARG A 85 -3.36 -7.53 9.30
CA ARG A 85 -2.82 -6.92 8.09
C ARG A 85 -3.19 -7.72 6.84
N ASN A 86 -2.94 -9.03 6.83
CA ASN A 86 -3.26 -9.88 5.67
C ASN A 86 -4.75 -9.91 5.35
N ALA A 87 -5.61 -9.85 6.37
CA ALA A 87 -7.06 -9.92 6.20
C ALA A 87 -7.69 -8.56 5.82
N ARG A 88 -7.06 -7.43 6.21
CA ARG A 88 -7.70 -6.12 6.12
C ARG A 88 -6.97 -5.11 5.23
N ILE A 89 -5.69 -5.36 4.92
CA ILE A 89 -4.86 -4.37 4.22
C ILE A 89 -4.24 -4.99 2.97
N GLY A 90 -4.64 -4.52 1.81
CA GLY A 90 -3.95 -4.73 0.56
C GLY A 90 -2.79 -3.74 0.44
N LEU A 91 -1.56 -4.23 0.38
CA LEU A 91 -0.39 -3.38 0.30
C LEU A 91 0.30 -3.50 -1.07
N VAL A 92 0.47 -2.36 -1.74
CA VAL A 92 1.33 -2.22 -2.91
C VAL A 92 2.59 -1.48 -2.46
N PRO A 93 3.71 -2.18 -2.20
CA PRO A 93 4.93 -1.54 -1.71
C PRO A 93 5.72 -0.86 -2.82
N GLN A 94 6.57 0.09 -2.45
CA GLN A 94 7.56 0.65 -3.34
C GLN A 94 8.57 -0.44 -3.74
N GLY A 95 8.78 -0.62 -5.05
CA GLY A 95 9.73 -1.61 -5.56
C GLY A 95 9.15 -3.00 -5.79
N ASN A 96 10.04 -3.90 -6.23
CA ASN A 96 9.66 -5.26 -6.60
C ASN A 96 9.76 -6.21 -5.40
N THR A 97 8.62 -6.75 -4.99
CA THR A 97 8.49 -7.75 -3.91
C THR A 97 8.03 -9.12 -4.42
N ALA A 98 8.20 -9.38 -5.72
CA ALA A 98 7.85 -10.67 -6.30
C ALA A 98 8.78 -11.78 -5.82
N LEU A 99 8.23 -12.92 -5.48
CA LEU A 99 8.99 -14.14 -5.20
C LEU A 99 9.38 -14.79 -6.52
N ARG A 100 10.67 -14.72 -6.87
CA ARG A 100 11.20 -15.17 -8.17
C ARG A 100 11.00 -16.65 -8.46
N ALA A 101 10.88 -17.48 -7.42
CA ALA A 101 10.65 -18.91 -7.55
C ALA A 101 9.22 -19.28 -7.95
N LEU A 102 8.26 -18.39 -7.71
CA LEU A 102 6.84 -18.57 -7.97
C LEU A 102 6.47 -18.02 -9.36
N THR A 103 5.37 -18.52 -9.94
CA THR A 103 4.78 -17.91 -11.13
C THR A 103 4.16 -16.55 -10.81
N VAL A 104 3.75 -15.81 -11.83
CA VAL A 104 2.98 -14.57 -11.69
C VAL A 104 1.68 -14.83 -10.94
N LEU A 105 0.94 -15.87 -11.33
CA LEU A 105 -0.29 -16.27 -10.65
C LEU A 105 -0.04 -16.66 -9.19
N ASP A 106 0.96 -17.48 -8.91
CA ASP A 106 1.30 -17.88 -7.54
C ASP A 106 1.67 -16.67 -6.68
N ASN A 107 2.36 -15.66 -7.25
CA ASN A 107 2.65 -14.41 -6.55
C ASN A 107 1.38 -13.63 -6.20
N VAL A 108 0.41 -13.61 -7.11
CA VAL A 108 -0.90 -12.96 -6.84
C VAL A 108 -1.64 -13.71 -5.74
N LEU A 109 -1.57 -15.03 -5.73
CA LEU A 109 -2.28 -15.88 -4.75
C LEU A 109 -1.66 -15.92 -3.35
N LEU A 110 -0.45 -15.37 -3.16
CA LEU A 110 0.26 -15.42 -1.86
C LEU A 110 -0.58 -15.00 -0.65
N PRO A 111 -1.39 -13.93 -0.68
CA PRO A 111 -2.17 -13.53 0.50
C PRO A 111 -3.17 -14.60 0.96
N SER A 112 -3.74 -15.37 0.04
CA SER A 112 -4.69 -16.44 0.38
C SER A 112 -4.01 -17.67 0.96
N VAL A 113 -2.76 -17.95 0.58
CA VAL A 113 -2.02 -19.13 1.06
C VAL A 113 -1.50 -18.95 2.49
N LEU A 114 -1.16 -17.72 2.88
CA LEU A 114 -0.47 -17.46 4.14
C LEU A 114 -1.34 -17.68 5.38
N TYR A 115 -2.63 -17.35 5.32
CA TYR A 115 -3.51 -17.37 6.50
C TYR A 115 -4.91 -17.94 6.25
N SER A 116 -5.29 -18.20 5.00
CA SER A 116 -6.55 -18.84 4.64
C SER A 116 -6.31 -20.32 4.36
N ARG A 117 -7.24 -21.18 4.81
CA ARG A 117 -7.27 -22.59 4.45
C ARG A 117 -8.29 -22.88 3.35
N ASP A 118 -9.04 -21.85 2.95
CA ASP A 118 -9.97 -21.99 1.85
C ASP A 118 -9.21 -22.13 0.53
N GLU A 119 -9.75 -22.87 -0.40
CA GLU A 119 -9.19 -23.03 -1.73
C GLU A 119 -8.89 -21.66 -2.30
N ALA A 120 -7.62 -21.42 -2.58
CA ALA A 120 -7.16 -20.13 -3.08
C ALA A 120 -8.08 -19.67 -4.21
N PRO A 121 -8.50 -18.41 -4.22
CA PRO A 121 -9.38 -17.89 -5.28
C PRO A 121 -8.61 -17.78 -6.60
N ALA A 122 -8.15 -18.92 -7.13
CA ALA A 122 -7.39 -18.99 -8.37
C ALA A 122 -8.17 -18.38 -9.54
N ALA A 123 -9.49 -18.55 -9.55
CA ALA A 123 -10.36 -17.89 -10.51
C ALA A 123 -10.29 -16.36 -10.36
N ARG A 124 -10.36 -15.86 -9.14
CA ARG A 124 -10.21 -14.41 -8.85
C ARG A 124 -8.81 -13.89 -9.20
N GLY A 125 -7.78 -14.68 -8.91
CA GLY A 125 -6.40 -14.34 -9.29
C GLY A 125 -6.24 -14.18 -10.81
N ARG A 126 -6.80 -15.09 -11.61
CA ARG A 126 -6.80 -15.02 -13.07
C ARG A 126 -7.65 -13.84 -13.60
N GLU A 127 -8.80 -13.56 -13.00
CA GLU A 127 -9.62 -12.39 -13.32
C GLU A 127 -8.83 -11.09 -13.10
N LEU A 128 -8.18 -10.96 -11.94
CA LEU A 128 -7.33 -9.80 -11.63
C LEU A 128 -6.17 -9.68 -12.61
N LEU A 129 -5.50 -10.79 -12.96
CA LEU A 129 -4.46 -10.77 -13.99
C LEU A 129 -4.99 -10.31 -15.34
N THR A 130 -6.21 -10.71 -15.70
CA THR A 130 -6.86 -10.20 -16.93
C THR A 130 -7.11 -8.70 -16.82
N THR A 131 -7.65 -8.23 -15.71
CA THR A 131 -7.93 -6.82 -15.45
C THR A 131 -6.68 -5.94 -15.53
N VAL A 132 -5.54 -6.44 -15.02
CA VAL A 132 -4.25 -5.71 -15.10
C VAL A 132 -3.46 -5.97 -16.40
N GLY A 133 -4.05 -6.69 -17.37
CA GLY A 133 -3.41 -6.98 -18.66
C GLY A 133 -2.21 -7.92 -18.59
N LEU A 134 -2.28 -8.94 -17.71
CA LEU A 134 -1.24 -9.94 -17.48
C LEU A 134 -1.77 -11.38 -17.65
N ALA A 135 -2.91 -11.58 -18.29
CA ALA A 135 -3.54 -12.90 -18.43
C ALA A 135 -2.59 -13.94 -19.06
N ASP A 136 -1.92 -13.55 -20.15
CA ASP A 136 -1.00 -14.42 -20.91
C ASP A 136 0.32 -14.70 -20.15
N LEU A 137 0.61 -13.94 -19.11
CA LEU A 137 1.82 -14.06 -18.29
C LEU A 137 1.57 -14.79 -16.97
N ALA A 138 0.38 -15.37 -16.75
CA ALA A 138 0.01 -16.02 -15.48
C ALA A 138 1.01 -17.10 -15.06
N GLU A 139 1.53 -17.90 -16.00
CA GLU A 139 2.46 -19.00 -15.76
C GLU A 139 3.95 -18.56 -15.92
N ALA A 140 4.20 -17.32 -16.34
CA ALA A 140 5.56 -16.78 -16.46
C ALA A 140 6.20 -16.58 -15.06
N LYS A 141 7.53 -16.39 -15.06
CA LYS A 141 8.25 -16.03 -13.83
C LYS A 141 8.42 -14.51 -13.74
N PRO A 142 8.50 -13.94 -12.52
CA PRO A 142 8.71 -12.50 -12.34
C PRO A 142 9.96 -11.94 -13.04
N THR A 143 10.94 -12.78 -13.34
CA THR A 143 12.16 -12.40 -14.08
C THR A 143 11.92 -12.15 -15.55
N GLU A 144 10.79 -12.57 -16.08
CA GLU A 144 10.38 -12.40 -17.48
C GLU A 144 9.53 -11.11 -17.67
N LEU A 145 9.13 -10.47 -16.57
CA LEU A 145 8.29 -9.29 -16.55
C LEU A 145 9.11 -7.99 -16.59
N SER A 146 8.62 -7.02 -17.32
CA SER A 146 9.05 -5.61 -17.21
C SER A 146 8.73 -5.01 -15.85
N GLY A 147 9.35 -3.88 -15.49
CA GLY A 147 9.06 -3.18 -14.25
C GLY A 147 7.59 -2.78 -14.10
N GLY A 148 6.95 -2.37 -15.20
CA GLY A 148 5.53 -2.04 -15.22
C GLY A 148 4.63 -3.26 -14.98
N GLU A 149 4.94 -4.40 -15.59
CA GLU A 149 4.21 -5.66 -15.39
C GLU A 149 4.34 -6.16 -13.94
N LEU A 150 5.52 -6.07 -13.36
CA LEU A 150 5.74 -6.39 -11.94
C LEU A 150 4.90 -5.50 -11.02
N ARG A 151 4.75 -4.22 -11.36
CA ARG A 151 3.91 -3.29 -10.60
C ARG A 151 2.44 -3.69 -10.70
N ARG A 152 1.93 -3.97 -11.91
CA ARG A 152 0.55 -4.42 -12.11
C ARG A 152 0.26 -5.75 -11.41
N MET A 153 1.20 -6.69 -11.41
CA MET A 153 1.10 -7.93 -10.63
C MET A 153 0.99 -7.65 -9.12
N ALA A 154 1.79 -6.70 -8.60
CA ALA A 154 1.72 -6.33 -7.17
C ALA A 154 0.36 -5.73 -6.78
N ILE A 155 -0.28 -4.99 -7.69
CA ILE A 155 -1.63 -4.46 -7.50
C ILE A 155 -2.67 -5.60 -7.50
N ALA A 156 -2.59 -6.52 -8.47
CA ALA A 156 -3.47 -7.70 -8.51
C ALA A 156 -3.36 -8.51 -7.20
N ARG A 157 -2.13 -8.71 -6.70
CA ARG A 157 -1.88 -9.36 -5.41
C ARG A 157 -2.52 -8.61 -4.24
N ALA A 158 -2.40 -7.29 -4.21
CA ALA A 158 -2.96 -6.46 -3.14
C ALA A 158 -4.49 -6.51 -3.11
N LEU A 159 -5.14 -6.64 -4.26
CA LEU A 159 -6.60 -6.67 -4.41
C LEU A 159 -7.21 -8.07 -4.32
N LEU A 160 -6.39 -9.14 -4.24
CA LEU A 160 -6.87 -10.53 -4.30
C LEU A 160 -7.94 -10.84 -3.24
N MET A 161 -7.69 -10.42 -2.01
CA MET A 161 -8.56 -10.71 -0.85
C MET A 161 -9.68 -9.68 -0.66
N GLU A 162 -9.92 -8.81 -1.63
CA GLU A 162 -10.89 -7.71 -1.54
C GLU A 162 -10.77 -6.91 -0.23
N PRO A 163 -9.56 -6.44 0.09
CA PRO A 163 -9.30 -5.84 1.39
C PRO A 163 -10.09 -4.53 1.53
N PRO A 164 -10.66 -4.26 2.72
CA PRO A 164 -11.36 -3.00 2.97
C PRO A 164 -10.43 -1.77 3.02
N ILE A 165 -9.11 -1.98 3.09
CA ILE A 165 -8.10 -0.92 3.05
C ILE A 165 -7.04 -1.29 2.02
N VAL A 166 -6.71 -0.34 1.12
CA VAL A 166 -5.62 -0.48 0.14
C VAL A 166 -4.61 0.65 0.35
N LEU A 167 -3.36 0.28 0.58
CA LEU A 167 -2.25 1.22 0.75
C LEU A 167 -1.25 1.03 -0.38
N ALA A 168 -1.02 2.06 -1.20
CA ALA A 168 -0.15 1.99 -2.38
C ALA A 168 0.99 3.01 -2.31
N ASP A 169 2.22 2.51 -2.33
CA ASP A 169 3.44 3.32 -2.31
C ASP A 169 4.02 3.45 -3.71
N GLU A 170 3.95 4.66 -4.28
CA GLU A 170 4.42 5.00 -5.62
C GLU A 170 3.91 4.01 -6.70
N PRO A 171 2.59 3.75 -6.79
CA PRO A 171 2.06 2.69 -7.64
C PRO A 171 2.27 2.92 -9.15
N THR A 172 2.52 4.16 -9.57
CA THR A 172 2.71 4.56 -10.96
C THR A 172 4.17 4.82 -11.33
N ALA A 173 5.09 4.78 -10.37
CA ALA A 173 6.48 5.13 -10.61
C ALA A 173 7.13 4.29 -11.72
N GLY A 174 7.68 4.98 -12.74
CA GLY A 174 8.35 4.35 -13.88
C GLY A 174 7.40 3.74 -14.91
N LEU A 175 6.10 4.01 -14.85
CA LEU A 175 5.13 3.65 -15.88
C LEU A 175 5.00 4.79 -16.90
N ASP A 176 4.65 4.43 -18.13
CA ASP A 176 4.14 5.40 -19.09
C ASP A 176 2.73 5.89 -18.67
N SER A 177 2.26 6.98 -19.27
CA SER A 177 1.00 7.62 -18.88
C SER A 177 -0.22 6.70 -19.03
N ALA A 178 -0.25 5.84 -20.03
CA ALA A 178 -1.37 4.92 -20.26
C ALA A 178 -1.43 3.84 -19.17
N ASN A 179 -0.28 3.25 -18.83
CA ASN A 179 -0.18 2.27 -17.75
C ASN A 179 -0.41 2.91 -16.36
N ALA A 180 0.07 4.15 -16.14
CA ALA A 180 -0.17 4.89 -14.91
C ALA A 180 -1.68 5.16 -14.71
N THR A 181 -2.37 5.62 -15.77
CA THR A 181 -3.82 5.84 -15.74
C THR A 181 -4.57 4.53 -15.45
N ALA A 182 -4.20 3.43 -16.11
CA ALA A 182 -4.84 2.13 -15.86
C ALA A 182 -4.69 1.68 -14.39
N VAL A 183 -3.51 1.85 -13.81
CA VAL A 183 -3.26 1.55 -12.39
C VAL A 183 -4.09 2.42 -11.46
N LEU A 184 -4.15 3.73 -11.69
CA LEU A 184 -4.94 4.65 -10.87
C LEU A 184 -6.44 4.38 -10.99
N THR A 185 -6.91 4.00 -12.19
CA THR A 185 -8.29 3.58 -12.42
C THR A 185 -8.63 2.35 -11.58
N LEU A 186 -7.77 1.31 -11.56
CA LEU A 186 -7.98 0.13 -10.73
C LEU A 186 -8.08 0.46 -9.24
N LEU A 187 -7.24 1.37 -8.74
CA LEU A 187 -7.29 1.81 -7.36
C LEU A 187 -8.55 2.64 -7.08
N ARG A 188 -8.99 3.46 -8.05
CA ARG A 188 -10.27 4.20 -7.96
C ARG A 188 -11.46 3.24 -7.95
N ASP A 189 -11.44 2.20 -8.79
CA ASP A 189 -12.50 1.19 -8.83
C ASP A 189 -12.58 0.40 -7.51
N ALA A 190 -11.45 0.09 -6.88
CA ALA A 190 -11.43 -0.50 -5.54
C ALA A 190 -12.09 0.43 -4.51
N ALA A 191 -11.82 1.74 -4.57
CA ALA A 191 -12.49 2.70 -3.70
C ALA A 191 -14.00 2.80 -4.01
N ASN A 192 -14.40 2.85 -5.29
CA ASN A 192 -15.81 2.84 -5.69
C ASN A 192 -16.55 1.58 -5.23
N ALA A 193 -15.84 0.45 -5.09
CA ALA A 193 -16.36 -0.80 -4.54
C ALA A 193 -16.43 -0.81 -3.00
N GLY A 194 -15.99 0.27 -2.33
CA GLY A 194 -16.11 0.46 -0.88
C GLY A 194 -14.80 0.43 -0.10
N ALA A 195 -13.67 0.11 -0.72
CA ALA A 195 -12.39 0.14 -0.01
C ALA A 195 -11.96 1.56 0.33
N ALA A 196 -11.26 1.75 1.45
CA ALA A 196 -10.51 2.95 1.76
C ALA A 196 -9.14 2.86 1.09
N VAL A 197 -8.85 3.73 0.13
CA VAL A 197 -7.62 3.68 -0.66
C VAL A 197 -6.71 4.85 -0.31
N LEU A 198 -5.44 4.57 0.03
CA LEU A 198 -4.40 5.57 0.17
C LEU A 198 -3.31 5.35 -0.88
N VAL A 199 -3.05 6.37 -1.66
CA VAL A 199 -1.93 6.43 -2.61
C VAL A 199 -0.93 7.46 -2.12
N VAL A 200 0.33 7.07 -1.96
CA VAL A 200 1.41 8.04 -1.78
C VAL A 200 2.22 8.11 -3.07
N SER A 201 2.44 9.33 -3.57
CA SER A 201 3.13 9.55 -4.84
C SER A 201 3.85 10.90 -4.85
N HIS A 202 4.89 11.01 -5.65
CA HIS A 202 5.49 12.32 -6.01
C HIS A 202 4.90 12.88 -7.31
N GLU A 203 4.10 12.09 -8.04
CA GLU A 203 3.44 12.47 -9.30
C GLU A 203 2.09 13.15 -9.01
N THR A 204 1.76 14.17 -9.80
CA THR A 204 0.54 14.97 -9.61
C THR A 204 -0.70 14.32 -10.22
N GLU A 205 -0.52 13.38 -11.16
CA GLU A 205 -1.63 12.71 -11.86
C GLU A 205 -2.56 11.96 -10.91
N ALA A 206 -2.02 11.35 -9.85
CA ALA A 206 -2.82 10.62 -8.86
C ALA A 206 -3.89 11.51 -8.20
N ARG A 207 -3.65 12.82 -8.11
CA ARG A 207 -4.61 13.78 -7.50
C ARG A 207 -5.93 13.87 -8.25
N HIS A 208 -5.95 13.66 -9.56
CA HIS A 208 -7.18 13.72 -10.36
C HIS A 208 -8.16 12.56 -10.02
N PHE A 209 -7.67 11.52 -9.37
CA PHE A 209 -8.47 10.38 -8.92
C PHE A 209 -8.91 10.50 -7.45
N ALA A 210 -8.41 11.51 -6.72
CA ALA A 210 -8.57 11.63 -5.28
C ALA A 210 -9.88 12.30 -4.88
N ASP A 211 -10.49 11.81 -3.81
CA ASP A 211 -11.54 12.49 -3.06
C ASP A 211 -10.95 13.45 -2.01
N ARG A 212 -9.75 13.08 -1.46
CA ARG A 212 -8.99 13.88 -0.50
C ARG A 212 -7.52 13.92 -0.88
N SER A 213 -6.90 15.06 -0.70
CA SER A 213 -5.48 15.27 -1.03
C SER A 213 -4.73 15.92 0.10
N TYR A 214 -3.53 15.42 0.36
CA TYR A 214 -2.58 15.97 1.32
C TYR A 214 -1.23 16.20 0.64
N THR A 215 -0.44 17.09 1.23
CA THR A 215 0.98 17.24 0.88
C THR A 215 1.84 16.90 2.09
N MET A 216 2.89 16.12 1.87
CA MET A 216 3.88 15.80 2.89
C MET A 216 5.21 16.49 2.57
N GLU A 217 5.66 17.37 3.47
CA GLU A 217 6.89 18.14 3.38
C GLU A 217 7.69 18.01 4.68
N ASP A 218 8.94 17.57 4.59
CA ASP A 218 9.85 17.41 5.72
C ASP A 218 9.21 16.71 6.95
N GLY A 219 8.44 15.66 6.68
CA GLY A 219 7.75 14.88 7.71
C GLY A 219 6.46 15.49 8.25
N HIS A 220 6.01 16.62 7.73
CA HIS A 220 4.75 17.27 8.09
C HIS A 220 3.68 17.02 7.04
N LEU A 221 2.49 16.59 7.49
CA LEU A 221 1.31 16.42 6.64
C LEU A 221 0.48 17.72 6.65
N ARG A 222 0.07 18.18 5.46
CA ARG A 222 -0.80 19.34 5.29
C ARG A 222 -1.99 19.00 4.42
N ASP A 223 -3.16 19.45 4.80
CA ASP A 223 -4.39 19.36 4.00
C ASP A 223 -4.29 20.28 2.77
N GLN A 224 -4.89 19.87 1.64
CA GLN A 224 -4.91 20.64 0.39
C GLN A 224 -6.33 20.93 -0.08
#